data_282131de62f3dcd85a83a8fae2b7399f
#
_entry.id   282131de62f3dcd85a83a8fae2b7399f
#
_cell.length_a   1.000
_cell.length_b   1.000
_cell.length_c   1.000
_cell.angle_alpha   90.00
_cell.angle_beta   90.00
_cell.angle_gamma   90.00
#
_symmetry.space_group_name_H-M   'P 1'
#
loop_
_entity.id
_entity.type
_entity.pdbx_description
1 polymer ?
#
loop_
_entity_poly.entity_id
_entity_poly.type
_entity_poly.pdbx_seq_one_letter_code
_entity_poly.pdbx_strand_id
1 'polypeptide(L)'
;MRRARLIPLVMLMLITRSLAAQWRANVDLGVSRLEQIGIPESNAQTIGVNTDALFPRGRLTGNWLAAIASDARVTSQALGAGSVFGRLGRRAQWELGGIASIFAETKAQTASSAEVIARAYYGMPRFGSSLALGGGTRRADAGRQPLGRAIANVWTDNVAGRLGAEVSHVHTTTTPFADQNRITLTYTDASASWRGEFGRVAGGAVFGVRTSNNAIVPDGGWGSADVTAWITSRLAFVVSGGQSPQDVVRGVPRIRYVSGALRIAFQPHVWRAITPVRKSGPNLLATRDGIEIHLAGATNVELMADFTDWLPVALTKAGDTWRLERVIAPGLHRLVIRVDGGAWTAPANLPTATDDLGGVVALVGVP
;
A
#
# COMPACT_ATOMS: atom_id res chain seq x y z
N MET A 1 27.50 8.62 -24.44
CA MET A 1 26.03 8.46 -24.32
C MET A 1 25.67 6.96 -24.31
N ARG A 2 25.50 6.35 -23.14
CA ARG A 2 25.10 4.91 -23.03
C ARG A 2 23.58 4.85 -22.98
N ARG A 3 22.97 4.21 -23.98
CA ARG A 3 21.53 3.91 -24.04
C ARG A 3 21.15 3.04 -22.85
N ALA A 4 20.41 3.58 -21.90
CA ALA A 4 19.80 2.83 -20.81
C ALA A 4 18.86 1.78 -21.42
N ARG A 5 19.14 0.53 -21.15
CA ARG A 5 18.31 -0.61 -21.60
C ARG A 5 17.02 -0.66 -20.77
N LEU A 6 15.95 -0.09 -21.32
CA LEU A 6 14.57 -0.17 -20.77
C LEU A 6 13.90 -1.56 -20.95
N ILE A 7 14.64 -2.52 -21.48
CA ILE A 7 14.14 -3.85 -21.91
C ILE A 7 13.69 -4.77 -20.73
N PRO A 8 14.28 -4.74 -19.52
CA PRO A 8 13.87 -5.72 -18.50
C PRO A 8 12.50 -5.44 -17.87
N LEU A 9 12.02 -4.20 -17.85
CA LEU A 9 10.74 -3.86 -17.22
C LEU A 9 9.53 -4.31 -18.06
N VAL A 10 9.64 -4.23 -19.39
CA VAL A 10 8.60 -4.68 -20.32
C VAL A 10 8.51 -6.21 -20.35
N MET A 11 9.64 -6.91 -20.24
CA MET A 11 9.66 -8.37 -20.18
C MET A 11 9.05 -8.93 -18.91
N LEU A 12 9.21 -8.24 -17.78
CA LEU A 12 8.60 -8.63 -16.49
C LEU A 12 7.06 -8.51 -16.55
N MET A 13 6.52 -7.54 -17.28
CA MET A 13 5.07 -7.37 -17.50
C MET A 13 4.45 -8.44 -18.41
N LEU A 14 5.21 -9.05 -19.31
CA LEU A 14 4.71 -10.07 -20.24
C LEU A 14 4.65 -11.47 -19.63
N ILE A 15 5.45 -11.76 -18.62
CA ILE A 15 5.46 -13.07 -17.93
C ILE A 15 4.27 -13.23 -16.98
N THR A 16 3.59 -12.14 -16.60
CA THR A 16 2.51 -12.15 -15.60
C THR A 16 1.12 -12.48 -16.15
N ARG A 17 0.94 -12.72 -17.43
CA ARG A 17 -0.38 -13.03 -18.02
C ARG A 17 -0.97 -14.39 -17.62
N SER A 18 -0.19 -15.29 -17.05
CA SER A 18 -0.63 -16.63 -16.64
C SER A 18 -0.90 -16.81 -15.13
N LEU A 19 -0.54 -15.84 -14.30
CA LEU A 19 -0.90 -15.82 -12.89
C LEU A 19 -2.09 -14.89 -12.72
N ALA A 20 -3.17 -15.35 -12.10
CA ALA A 20 -4.37 -14.56 -11.81
C ALA A 20 -4.05 -13.43 -10.81
N ALA A 21 -3.26 -12.45 -11.25
CA ALA A 21 -2.91 -11.29 -10.46
C ALA A 21 -4.01 -10.24 -10.59
N GLN A 22 -4.49 -9.74 -9.47
CA GLN A 22 -5.26 -8.50 -9.46
C GLN A 22 -4.25 -7.35 -9.53
N TRP A 23 -4.25 -6.62 -10.64
CA TRP A 23 -3.37 -5.47 -10.78
C TRP A 23 -4.17 -4.19 -10.91
N ARG A 24 -3.61 -3.11 -10.38
CA ARG A 24 -4.16 -1.76 -10.48
C ARG A 24 -3.05 -0.82 -10.89
N ALA A 25 -3.39 0.14 -11.74
CA ALA A 25 -2.48 1.22 -12.07
C ALA A 25 -3.24 2.52 -12.23
N ASN A 26 -2.61 3.62 -11.89
CA ASN A 26 -3.13 4.95 -12.16
C ASN A 26 -2.00 5.92 -12.52
N VAL A 27 -2.38 6.97 -13.21
CA VAL A 27 -1.53 8.11 -13.53
C VAL A 27 -2.16 9.35 -12.91
N ASP A 28 -1.33 10.13 -12.20
CA ASP A 28 -1.70 11.39 -11.60
C ASP A 28 -1.00 12.53 -12.36
N LEU A 29 -1.76 13.46 -12.92
CA LEU A 29 -1.25 14.65 -13.61
C LEU A 29 -1.63 15.86 -12.77
N GLY A 30 -0.66 16.63 -12.32
CA GLY A 30 -0.96 17.65 -11.35
C GLY A 30 -0.01 18.83 -11.30
N VAL A 31 -0.30 19.69 -10.35
CA VAL A 31 0.54 20.82 -9.97
C VAL A 31 0.77 20.77 -8.47
N SER A 32 1.93 21.24 -8.05
CA SER A 32 2.28 21.34 -6.64
C SER A 32 3.02 22.65 -6.36
N ARG A 33 2.84 23.14 -5.15
CA ARG A 33 3.67 24.20 -4.56
C ARG A 33 4.57 23.54 -3.54
N LEU A 34 5.87 23.73 -3.68
CA LEU A 34 6.91 23.06 -2.92
C LEU A 34 7.74 24.09 -2.18
N GLU A 35 7.97 23.85 -0.90
CA GLU A 35 8.92 24.59 -0.06
C GLU A 35 9.91 23.59 0.52
N GLN A 36 11.17 23.76 0.20
CA GLN A 36 12.28 22.95 0.71
C GLN A 36 13.23 23.85 1.49
N ILE A 37 13.76 23.35 2.59
CA ILE A 37 14.70 24.11 3.43
C ILE A 37 15.90 24.58 2.59
N GLY A 38 16.17 25.89 2.61
CA GLY A 38 17.28 26.50 1.89
C GLY A 38 17.05 26.71 0.38
N ILE A 39 15.86 26.43 -0.12
CA ILE A 39 15.49 26.63 -1.52
C ILE A 39 14.24 27.49 -1.58
N PRO A 40 14.18 28.51 -2.44
CA PRO A 40 12.99 29.32 -2.61
C PRO A 40 11.77 28.45 -2.96
N GLU A 41 10.61 28.87 -2.48
CA GLU A 41 9.33 28.25 -2.83
C GLU A 41 9.15 28.21 -4.35
N SER A 42 8.72 27.08 -4.87
CA SER A 42 8.54 26.86 -6.29
C SER A 42 7.23 26.13 -6.61
N ASN A 43 6.62 26.51 -7.72
CA ASN A 43 5.54 25.73 -8.32
C ASN A 43 6.15 24.65 -9.22
N ALA A 44 5.53 23.49 -9.25
CA ALA A 44 5.96 22.40 -10.10
C ALA A 44 4.79 21.73 -10.81
N GLN A 45 5.00 21.31 -12.04
CA GLN A 45 4.14 20.35 -12.72
C GLN A 45 4.56 18.96 -12.32
N THR A 46 3.61 18.08 -12.02
CA THR A 46 3.87 16.75 -11.51
C THR A 46 3.20 15.69 -12.37
N ILE A 47 3.90 14.58 -12.55
CA ILE A 47 3.35 13.34 -13.11
C ILE A 47 3.71 12.20 -12.16
N GLY A 48 2.70 11.45 -11.74
CA GLY A 48 2.84 10.27 -10.90
C GLY A 48 2.31 9.03 -11.59
N VAL A 49 2.96 7.89 -11.39
CA VAL A 49 2.46 6.57 -11.81
C VAL A 49 2.51 5.66 -10.60
N ASN A 50 1.37 5.06 -10.29
CA ASN A 50 1.25 4.09 -9.22
C ASN A 50 0.79 2.76 -9.79
N THR A 51 1.41 1.68 -9.36
CA THR A 51 1.06 0.32 -9.74
C THR A 51 0.98 -0.57 -8.51
N ASP A 52 0.04 -1.48 -8.51
CA ASP A 52 -0.14 -2.48 -7.46
C ASP A 52 -0.59 -3.80 -8.11
N ALA A 53 0.10 -4.88 -7.83
CA ALA A 53 -0.24 -6.21 -8.33
C ALA A 53 -0.25 -7.19 -7.16
N LEU A 54 -1.39 -7.86 -6.99
CA LEU A 54 -1.62 -8.82 -5.92
C LEU A 54 -1.65 -10.23 -6.50
N PHE A 55 -0.87 -11.11 -5.93
CA PHE A 55 -0.77 -12.54 -6.24
C PHE A 55 -1.29 -13.36 -5.03
N PRO A 56 -1.57 -14.65 -5.20
CA PRO A 56 -2.04 -15.48 -4.09
C PRO A 56 -1.15 -15.50 -2.84
N ARG A 57 0.16 -15.34 -3.01
CA ARG A 57 1.14 -15.32 -1.91
C ARG A 57 2.17 -14.19 -2.03
N GLY A 58 1.82 -13.12 -2.72
CA GLY A 58 2.77 -12.03 -2.94
C GLY A 58 2.10 -10.74 -3.39
N ARG A 59 2.86 -9.67 -3.31
CA ARG A 59 2.47 -8.34 -3.78
C ARG A 59 3.65 -7.67 -4.44
N LEU A 60 3.38 -6.92 -5.51
CA LEU A 60 4.33 -5.98 -6.11
C LEU A 60 3.68 -4.60 -6.13
N THR A 61 4.41 -3.60 -5.69
CA THR A 61 3.99 -2.20 -5.78
C THR A 61 5.07 -1.38 -6.46
N GLY A 62 4.66 -0.39 -7.23
CA GLY A 62 5.55 0.57 -7.85
C GLY A 62 4.95 1.96 -7.76
N ASN A 63 5.79 2.92 -7.44
CA ASN A 63 5.44 4.33 -7.45
C ASN A 63 6.57 5.08 -8.17
N TRP A 64 6.20 5.92 -9.10
CA TRP A 64 7.11 6.85 -9.76
C TRP A 64 6.48 8.24 -9.74
N LEU A 65 7.26 9.23 -9.37
CA LEU A 65 6.87 10.63 -9.34
C LEU A 65 7.95 11.45 -10.02
N ALA A 66 7.57 12.28 -10.95
CA ALA A 66 8.44 13.33 -11.50
C ALA A 66 7.81 14.70 -11.29
N ALA A 67 8.64 15.69 -11.02
CA ALA A 67 8.22 17.07 -10.89
C ALA A 67 9.19 17.98 -11.67
N ILE A 68 8.63 18.94 -12.40
CA ILE A 68 9.35 19.99 -13.12
C ILE A 68 8.99 21.32 -12.45
N ALA A 69 9.92 21.87 -11.72
CA ALA A 69 9.74 23.13 -11.01
C ALA A 69 9.85 24.34 -11.94
N SER A 70 9.29 25.47 -11.54
CA SER A 70 9.32 26.72 -12.28
C SER A 70 10.73 27.28 -12.50
N ASP A 71 11.70 26.88 -11.68
CA ASP A 71 13.12 27.19 -11.81
C ASP A 71 13.92 26.19 -12.67
N ALA A 72 13.21 25.36 -13.45
CA ALA A 72 13.73 24.32 -14.31
C ALA A 72 14.44 23.15 -13.59
N ARG A 73 14.31 23.04 -12.27
CA ARG A 73 14.71 21.82 -11.55
C ARG A 73 13.76 20.67 -11.91
N VAL A 74 14.35 19.53 -12.22
CA VAL A 74 13.60 18.30 -12.44
C VAL A 74 13.96 17.32 -11.32
N THR A 75 12.95 16.86 -10.60
CA THR A 75 13.11 15.80 -9.62
C THR A 75 12.40 14.54 -10.11
N SER A 76 12.95 13.38 -9.84
CA SER A 76 12.35 12.09 -10.15
C SER A 76 12.59 11.14 -8.99
N GLN A 77 11.53 10.49 -8.55
CA GLN A 77 11.60 9.47 -7.52
C GLN A 77 10.89 8.21 -8.02
N ALA A 78 11.54 7.06 -7.87
CA ALA A 78 10.92 5.77 -8.09
C ALA A 78 11.08 4.91 -6.84
N LEU A 79 10.02 4.20 -6.49
CA LEU A 79 9.95 3.24 -5.40
C LEU A 79 9.32 1.96 -5.93
N GLY A 80 9.98 0.83 -5.74
CA GLY A 80 9.44 -0.49 -5.99
C GLY A 80 9.50 -1.33 -4.73
N ALA A 81 8.44 -2.07 -4.44
CA ALA A 81 8.44 -3.05 -3.37
C ALA A 81 7.79 -4.35 -3.84
N GLY A 82 8.34 -5.47 -3.38
CA GLY A 82 7.79 -6.80 -3.61
C GLY A 82 7.84 -7.60 -2.34
N SER A 83 6.80 -8.38 -2.07
CA SER A 83 6.78 -9.26 -0.92
C SER A 83 6.09 -10.57 -1.21
N VAL A 84 6.46 -11.59 -0.45
CA VAL A 84 5.79 -12.87 -0.33
C VAL A 84 5.35 -13.06 1.11
N PHE A 85 4.21 -13.68 1.31
CA PHE A 85 3.64 -13.88 2.65
C PHE A 85 3.08 -15.28 2.81
N GLY A 86 3.00 -15.71 4.06
CA GLY A 86 2.46 -17.00 4.44
C GLY A 86 1.92 -16.97 5.86
N ARG A 87 1.26 -18.06 6.25
CA ARG A 87 0.65 -18.19 7.57
C ARG A 87 1.60 -18.86 8.54
N LEU A 88 1.57 -18.40 9.79
CA LEU A 88 2.17 -19.06 10.95
C LEU A 88 1.10 -19.72 11.84
N GLY A 89 -0.18 -19.43 11.60
CA GLY A 89 -1.31 -19.92 12.38
C GLY A 89 -2.61 -19.21 12.02
N ARG A 90 -3.64 -19.38 12.85
CA ARG A 90 -4.97 -18.77 12.59
C ARG A 90 -4.98 -17.25 12.63
N ARG A 91 -4.08 -16.62 13.42
CA ARG A 91 -4.02 -15.18 13.66
C ARG A 91 -2.66 -14.58 13.35
N ALA A 92 -1.70 -15.40 12.97
CA ALA A 92 -0.34 -14.98 12.70
C ALA A 92 0.04 -15.23 11.25
N GLN A 93 0.74 -14.26 10.66
CA GLN A 93 1.26 -14.31 9.29
C GLN A 93 2.68 -13.80 9.30
N TRP A 94 3.45 -14.22 8.31
CA TRP A 94 4.77 -13.68 8.03
C TRP A 94 4.81 -13.07 6.63
N GLU A 95 5.66 -12.10 6.46
CA GLU A 95 6.00 -11.48 5.18
C GLU A 95 7.51 -11.37 5.06
N LEU A 96 8.02 -11.70 3.90
CA LEU A 96 9.39 -11.38 3.49
C LEU A 96 9.31 -10.52 2.25
N GLY A 97 9.87 -9.32 2.31
CA GLY A 97 9.79 -8.36 1.24
C GLY A 97 11.11 -7.69 0.94
N GLY A 98 11.16 -7.04 -0.22
CA GLY A 98 12.23 -6.16 -0.65
C GLY A 98 11.67 -4.81 -1.08
N ILE A 99 12.42 -3.75 -0.79
CA ILE A 99 12.11 -2.38 -1.20
C ILE A 99 13.33 -1.83 -1.92
N ALA A 100 13.13 -1.22 -3.06
CA ALA A 100 14.17 -0.47 -3.77
C ALA A 100 13.67 0.92 -4.12
N SER A 101 14.54 1.92 -3.97
CA SER A 101 14.22 3.30 -4.34
C SER A 101 15.36 3.98 -5.07
N ILE A 102 15.00 4.94 -5.90
CA ILE A 102 15.92 5.87 -6.52
C ILE A 102 15.32 7.27 -6.48
N PHE A 103 16.11 8.25 -6.10
CA PHE A 103 15.80 9.66 -6.16
C PHE A 103 16.88 10.36 -6.98
N ALA A 104 16.47 11.20 -7.91
CA ALA A 104 17.36 12.01 -8.74
C ALA A 104 16.82 13.42 -8.85
N GLU A 105 17.71 14.41 -8.78
CA GLU A 105 17.41 15.81 -8.99
C GLU A 105 18.43 16.40 -9.96
N THR A 106 18.00 17.29 -10.86
CA THR A 106 18.88 17.97 -11.81
C THR A 106 19.91 18.81 -11.05
N LYS A 107 21.19 18.62 -11.37
CA LYS A 107 22.34 19.29 -10.74
C LYS A 107 22.56 18.92 -9.26
N ALA A 108 21.82 17.93 -8.74
CA ALA A 108 22.00 17.41 -7.40
C ALA A 108 22.35 15.92 -7.45
N GLN A 109 22.57 15.36 -6.26
CA GLN A 109 22.99 13.98 -6.06
C GLN A 109 21.87 12.99 -6.40
N THR A 110 22.24 11.88 -7.01
CA THR A 110 21.35 10.72 -7.12
C THR A 110 21.53 9.83 -5.90
N ALA A 111 20.43 9.54 -5.22
CA ALA A 111 20.39 8.59 -4.12
C ALA A 111 19.61 7.33 -4.51
N SER A 112 20.05 6.18 -4.05
CA SER A 112 19.33 4.91 -4.21
C SER A 112 19.44 4.07 -2.94
N SER A 113 18.42 3.25 -2.69
CA SER A 113 18.43 2.28 -1.58
C SER A 113 17.83 0.95 -2.00
N ALA A 114 18.25 -0.10 -1.31
CA ALA A 114 17.65 -1.42 -1.39
C ALA A 114 17.64 -2.05 0.00
N GLU A 115 16.48 -2.55 0.41
CA GLU A 115 16.24 -3.16 1.73
C GLU A 115 15.53 -4.52 1.55
N VAL A 116 15.82 -5.45 2.45
CA VAL A 116 15.02 -6.66 2.68
C VAL A 116 14.39 -6.53 4.06
N ILE A 117 13.10 -6.82 4.16
CA ILE A 117 12.33 -6.69 5.39
C ILE A 117 11.60 -8.00 5.66
N ALA A 118 11.80 -8.54 6.86
CA ALA A 118 11.00 -9.63 7.39
C ALA A 118 10.01 -9.07 8.39
N ARG A 119 8.73 -9.46 8.28
CA ARG A 119 7.66 -8.96 9.13
C ARG A 119 6.80 -10.09 9.64
N ALA A 120 6.40 -10.01 10.89
CA ALA A 120 5.40 -10.85 11.51
C ALA A 120 4.16 -10.03 11.83
N TYR A 121 2.99 -10.57 11.50
CA TYR A 121 1.69 -9.98 11.77
C TYR A 121 0.92 -10.80 12.78
N TYR A 122 0.17 -10.13 13.62
CA TYR A 122 -0.85 -10.73 14.46
C TYR A 122 -2.16 -9.96 14.27
N GLY A 123 -3.24 -10.65 13.94
CA GLY A 123 -4.52 -10.04 13.61
C GLY A 123 -5.69 -10.61 14.38
N MET A 124 -6.59 -9.74 14.78
CA MET A 124 -7.95 -10.01 15.24
C MET A 124 -8.95 -9.27 14.32
N PRO A 125 -10.26 -9.54 14.39
CA PRO A 125 -11.24 -9.00 13.42
C PRO A 125 -11.22 -7.47 13.27
N ARG A 126 -10.88 -6.72 14.30
CA ARG A 126 -10.86 -5.25 14.28
C ARG A 126 -9.53 -4.65 14.72
N PHE A 127 -8.58 -5.46 15.08
CA PHE A 127 -7.29 -5.01 15.60
C PHE A 127 -6.18 -5.86 14.99
N GLY A 128 -5.08 -5.23 14.67
CA GLY A 128 -3.89 -5.91 14.20
C GLY A 128 -2.62 -5.24 14.71
N SER A 129 -1.55 -6.01 14.70
CA SER A 129 -0.21 -5.52 14.99
C SER A 129 0.81 -6.19 14.10
N SER A 130 1.94 -5.56 13.91
CA SER A 130 3.08 -6.16 13.24
C SER A 130 4.40 -5.68 13.83
N LEU A 131 5.41 -6.56 13.72
CA LEU A 131 6.80 -6.26 13.99
C LEU A 131 7.61 -6.60 12.76
N ALA A 132 8.51 -5.71 12.36
CA ALA A 132 9.37 -5.93 11.21
C ALA A 132 10.82 -5.55 11.53
N LEU A 133 11.73 -6.32 10.96
CA LEU A 133 13.16 -6.05 10.94
C LEU A 133 13.63 -6.04 9.51
N GLY A 134 14.44 -5.07 9.16
CA GLY A 134 14.97 -4.92 7.82
C GLY A 134 16.45 -4.54 7.84
N GLY A 135 17.09 -4.86 6.74
CA GLY A 135 18.48 -4.49 6.50
C GLY A 135 18.73 -4.30 5.02
N GLY A 136 19.73 -3.50 4.71
CA GLY A 136 20.02 -3.21 3.32
C GLY A 136 21.17 -2.25 3.14
N THR A 137 21.13 -1.54 2.02
CA THR A 137 22.14 -0.55 1.69
C THR A 137 21.49 0.65 1.03
N ARG A 138 22.08 1.81 1.29
CA ARG A 138 21.86 3.02 0.49
C ARG A 138 23.13 3.40 -0.25
N ARG A 139 22.99 4.06 -1.37
CA ARG A 139 24.06 4.68 -2.14
C ARG A 139 23.75 6.16 -2.33
N ALA A 140 24.69 6.99 -1.98
CA ALA A 140 24.71 8.41 -2.28
C ALA A 140 26.14 8.76 -2.75
N ASP A 141 26.47 10.00 -3.01
CA ASP A 141 27.78 10.40 -3.53
C ASP A 141 28.95 9.93 -2.65
N ALA A 142 28.75 9.85 -1.34
CA ALA A 142 29.71 9.29 -0.39
C ALA A 142 29.90 7.77 -0.48
N GLY A 143 29.30 7.12 -1.49
CA GLY A 143 29.43 5.67 -1.70
C GLY A 143 28.30 4.84 -1.05
N ARG A 144 28.57 3.55 -0.86
CA ARG A 144 27.61 2.58 -0.32
C ARG A 144 27.65 2.59 1.20
N GLN A 145 26.47 2.62 1.83
CA GLN A 145 26.30 2.71 3.28
C GLN A 145 25.32 1.63 3.77
N PRO A 146 25.57 1.00 4.92
CA PRO A 146 24.66 0.02 5.49
C PRO A 146 23.40 0.70 6.04
N LEU A 147 22.30 -0.05 6.06
CA LEU A 147 21.02 0.35 6.56
C LEU A 147 20.44 -0.76 7.43
N GLY A 148 19.95 -0.41 8.61
CA GLY A 148 19.15 -1.25 9.48
C GLY A 148 17.83 -0.56 9.82
N ARG A 149 16.75 -1.33 9.95
CA ARG A 149 15.42 -0.79 10.27
C ARG A 149 14.66 -1.75 11.19
N ALA A 150 13.98 -1.20 12.17
CA ALA A 150 12.98 -1.90 12.98
C ALA A 150 11.66 -1.12 12.91
N ILE A 151 10.54 -1.81 12.79
CA ILE A 151 9.20 -1.20 12.71
C ILE A 151 8.25 -1.98 13.60
N ALA A 152 7.51 -1.27 14.44
CA ALA A 152 6.36 -1.79 15.17
C ALA A 152 5.11 -1.02 14.76
N ASN A 153 4.03 -1.72 14.48
CA ASN A 153 2.80 -1.12 14.00
C ASN A 153 1.59 -1.77 14.69
N VAL A 154 0.58 -0.97 15.00
CA VAL A 154 -0.72 -1.42 15.48
C VAL A 154 -1.81 -0.68 14.72
N TRP A 155 -2.95 -1.33 14.48
CA TRP A 155 -4.08 -0.69 13.81
C TRP A 155 -5.40 -1.23 14.30
N THR A 156 -6.45 -0.44 14.10
CA THR A 156 -7.83 -0.86 14.29
C THR A 156 -8.68 -0.44 13.09
N ASP A 157 -9.57 -1.31 12.68
CA ASP A 157 -10.54 -1.07 11.61
C ASP A 157 -11.92 -0.79 12.21
N ASN A 158 -12.57 0.28 11.74
CA ASN A 158 -13.93 0.65 12.11
C ASN A 158 -14.71 1.14 10.88
N VAL A 159 -15.96 1.56 11.09
CA VAL A 159 -16.83 2.05 9.99
C VAL A 159 -16.30 3.34 9.33
N ALA A 160 -15.53 4.13 10.06
CA ALA A 160 -14.94 5.37 9.56
C ALA A 160 -13.58 5.14 8.88
N GLY A 161 -13.08 3.91 8.86
CA GLY A 161 -11.80 3.56 8.25
C GLY A 161 -10.82 2.90 9.22
N ARG A 162 -9.56 2.88 8.83
CA ARG A 162 -8.44 2.35 9.61
C ARG A 162 -7.73 3.47 10.36
N LEU A 163 -7.55 3.26 11.65
CA LEU A 163 -6.63 4.03 12.48
C LEU A 163 -5.39 3.18 12.75
N GLY A 164 -4.22 3.78 12.62
CA GLY A 164 -2.94 3.10 12.87
C GLY A 164 -2.00 3.94 13.71
N ALA A 165 -1.09 3.26 14.40
CA ALA A 165 0.08 3.88 15.02
C ALA A 165 1.31 3.05 14.68
N GLU A 166 2.41 3.73 14.38
CA GLU A 166 3.67 3.10 13.97
C GLU A 166 4.83 3.76 14.70
N VAL A 167 5.79 2.94 15.12
CA VAL A 167 7.11 3.37 15.54
C VAL A 167 8.13 2.71 14.63
N SER A 168 8.98 3.50 13.98
CA SER A 168 10.07 3.01 13.17
C SER A 168 11.41 3.56 13.66
N HIS A 169 12.41 2.68 13.76
CA HIS A 169 13.78 3.03 14.11
C HIS A 169 14.69 2.72 12.95
N VAL A 170 15.50 3.68 12.56
CA VAL A 170 16.45 3.56 11.45
C VAL A 170 17.86 3.79 11.96
N HIS A 171 18.77 2.89 11.53
CA HIS A 171 20.19 3.00 11.77
C HIS A 171 20.93 2.96 10.43
N THR A 172 21.76 3.94 10.17
CA THR A 172 22.62 4.01 8.96
C THR A 172 23.89 4.75 9.26
N THR A 173 24.79 4.78 8.31
CA THR A 173 25.97 5.67 8.35
C THR A 173 25.87 6.67 7.20
N THR A 174 26.45 7.83 7.36
CA THR A 174 26.57 8.83 6.31
C THR A 174 27.92 9.57 6.39
N THR A 175 28.36 10.12 5.28
CA THR A 175 29.49 11.03 5.23
C THR A 175 28.90 12.38 4.78
N PRO A 176 28.75 13.35 5.70
CA PRO A 176 28.04 14.59 5.43
C PRO A 176 28.67 15.43 4.31
N PHE A 177 30.00 15.41 4.27
CA PHE A 177 30.80 16.10 3.25
C PHE A 177 31.96 15.20 2.84
N ALA A 178 32.47 15.37 1.62
CA ALA A 178 33.51 14.52 1.01
C ALA A 178 34.76 14.33 1.88
N ASP A 179 35.11 15.35 2.69
CA ASP A 179 36.32 15.37 3.52
C ASP A 179 36.08 15.00 4.98
N GLN A 180 34.87 14.60 5.34
CA GLN A 180 34.51 14.30 6.72
C GLN A 180 34.48 12.79 7.03
N ASN A 181 34.71 12.47 8.30
CA ASN A 181 34.58 11.10 8.79
C ASN A 181 33.14 10.59 8.65
N ARG A 182 33.02 9.30 8.41
CA ARG A 182 31.73 8.60 8.46
C ARG A 182 31.12 8.74 9.85
N ILE A 183 29.88 9.20 9.92
CA ILE A 183 29.11 9.29 11.16
C ILE A 183 27.98 8.26 11.19
N THR A 184 27.67 7.79 12.36
CA THR A 184 26.49 6.95 12.61
C THR A 184 25.28 7.86 12.79
N LEU A 185 24.23 7.54 12.07
CA LEU A 185 22.96 8.25 12.09
C LEU A 185 21.85 7.31 12.54
N THR A 186 21.20 7.66 13.62
CA THR A 186 19.99 6.96 14.11
C THR A 186 18.85 7.93 14.29
N TYR A 187 17.67 7.51 13.89
CA TYR A 187 16.46 8.28 14.17
C TYR A 187 15.26 7.35 14.39
N THR A 188 14.32 7.85 15.17
CA THR A 188 13.07 7.17 15.48
C THR A 188 11.91 8.06 15.10
N ASP A 189 10.99 7.53 14.31
CA ASP A 189 9.71 8.14 13.99
C ASP A 189 8.61 7.44 14.78
N ALA A 190 7.76 8.20 15.44
CA ALA A 190 6.50 7.74 15.98
C ALA A 190 5.37 8.46 15.25
N SER A 191 4.39 7.73 14.74
CA SER A 191 3.30 8.33 13.96
C SER A 191 1.96 7.70 14.25
N ALA A 192 0.89 8.49 14.02
CA ALA A 192 -0.49 8.06 13.96
C ALA A 192 -1.06 8.33 12.56
N SER A 193 -1.89 7.45 12.08
CA SER A 193 -2.49 7.56 10.76
C SER A 193 -3.97 7.24 10.78
N TRP A 194 -4.70 7.85 9.87
CA TRP A 194 -6.07 7.50 9.55
C TRP A 194 -6.23 7.37 8.04
N ARG A 195 -7.04 6.39 7.60
CA ARG A 195 -7.44 6.23 6.21
C ARG A 195 -8.87 5.72 6.13
N GLY A 196 -9.70 6.38 5.33
CA GLY A 196 -11.11 6.02 5.17
C GLY A 196 -11.61 6.25 3.75
N GLU A 197 -12.74 5.62 3.45
CA GLU A 197 -13.45 5.77 2.19
C GLU A 197 -14.95 5.90 2.45
N PHE A 198 -15.57 6.94 1.89
CA PHE A 198 -16.97 7.30 2.07
C PHE A 198 -17.60 7.54 0.69
N GLY A 199 -18.23 6.51 0.12
CA GLY A 199 -18.79 6.59 -1.21
C GLY A 199 -17.70 6.90 -2.26
N ARG A 200 -17.82 8.08 -2.89
CA ARG A 200 -16.87 8.53 -3.92
C ARG A 200 -15.67 9.29 -3.38
N VAL A 201 -15.56 9.43 -2.07
CA VAL A 201 -14.46 10.17 -1.45
C VAL A 201 -13.63 9.23 -0.59
N ALA A 202 -12.35 9.20 -0.84
CA ALA A 202 -11.36 8.54 0.00
C ALA A 202 -10.42 9.59 0.58
N GLY A 203 -9.93 9.37 1.79
CA GLY A 203 -8.97 10.29 2.40
C GLY A 203 -8.04 9.59 3.37
N GLY A 204 -6.94 10.25 3.65
CA GLY A 204 -5.96 9.82 4.62
C GLY A 204 -5.26 10.98 5.29
N ALA A 205 -4.77 10.73 6.49
CA ALA A 205 -3.91 11.64 7.21
C ALA A 205 -2.89 10.86 8.01
N VAL A 206 -1.70 11.41 8.13
CA VAL A 206 -0.64 10.89 9.00
C VAL A 206 0.02 12.06 9.72
N PHE A 207 0.28 11.87 11.00
CA PHE A 207 1.01 12.82 11.83
C PHE A 207 2.07 12.05 12.60
N GLY A 208 3.26 12.61 12.69
CA GLY A 208 4.36 11.97 13.38
C GLY A 208 5.33 12.96 14.00
N VAL A 209 6.16 12.41 14.88
CA VAL A 209 7.29 13.09 15.46
C VAL A 209 8.54 12.28 15.23
N ARG A 210 9.64 12.95 14.99
CA ARG A 210 10.97 12.37 14.82
C ARG A 210 11.90 12.81 15.93
N THR A 211 12.67 11.86 16.44
CA THR A 211 13.84 12.11 17.28
C THR A 211 15.08 11.52 16.63
N SER A 212 16.20 12.22 16.68
CA SER A 212 17.44 11.81 16.02
C SER A 212 18.64 12.06 16.95
N ASN A 213 19.69 11.30 16.75
CA ASN A 213 20.97 11.53 17.42
C ASN A 213 21.86 12.59 16.75
N ASN A 214 21.40 13.20 15.65
CA ASN A 214 22.23 14.10 14.86
C ASN A 214 21.42 15.20 14.16
N ALA A 215 21.94 16.42 14.15
CA ALA A 215 21.30 17.60 13.54
C ALA A 215 21.14 17.48 12.00
N ILE A 216 21.84 16.56 11.33
CA ILE A 216 21.66 16.28 9.88
C ILE A 216 20.24 15.77 9.59
N VAL A 217 19.66 15.05 10.55
CA VAL A 217 18.25 14.64 10.53
C VAL A 217 17.55 15.37 11.65
N PRO A 218 16.96 16.53 11.41
CA PRO A 218 16.40 17.34 12.46
C PRO A 218 15.21 16.66 13.13
N ASP A 219 15.17 16.80 14.44
CA ASP A 219 13.99 16.45 15.23
C ASP A 219 12.79 17.31 14.82
N GLY A 220 11.60 16.83 15.10
CA GLY A 220 10.39 17.64 14.96
C GLY A 220 9.17 16.89 14.45
N GLY A 221 8.07 17.63 14.43
CA GLY A 221 6.80 17.16 13.91
C GLY A 221 6.75 17.17 12.39
N TRP A 222 5.99 16.24 11.85
CA TRP A 222 5.66 16.17 10.44
C TRP A 222 4.24 15.63 10.27
N GLY A 223 3.67 15.80 9.08
CA GLY A 223 2.36 15.23 8.81
C GLY A 223 1.86 15.64 7.44
N SER A 224 0.97 14.82 6.91
CA SER A 224 0.31 15.07 5.63
C SER A 224 -1.11 14.54 5.64
N ALA A 225 -1.92 15.11 4.75
CA ALA A 225 -3.27 14.61 4.48
C ALA A 225 -3.52 14.59 2.97
N ASP A 226 -4.39 13.67 2.56
CA ASP A 226 -4.85 13.57 1.18
C ASP A 226 -6.35 13.31 1.11
N VAL A 227 -6.97 13.80 0.04
CA VAL A 227 -8.35 13.51 -0.32
C VAL A 227 -8.41 13.18 -1.80
N THR A 228 -9.08 12.08 -2.12
CA THR A 228 -9.38 11.66 -3.49
C THR A 228 -10.89 11.68 -3.69
N ALA A 229 -11.38 12.46 -4.64
CA ALA A 229 -12.79 12.54 -4.99
C ALA A 229 -13.02 11.97 -6.40
N TRP A 230 -13.72 10.85 -6.49
CA TRP A 230 -13.99 10.16 -7.74
C TRP A 230 -15.16 10.81 -8.50
N ILE A 231 -14.88 11.30 -9.70
CA ILE A 231 -15.89 11.83 -10.64
C ILE A 231 -16.58 10.66 -11.34
N THR A 232 -15.77 9.73 -11.83
CA THR A 232 -16.20 8.46 -12.45
C THR A 232 -15.43 7.31 -11.83
N SER A 233 -15.72 6.07 -12.21
CA SER A 233 -14.92 4.91 -11.77
C SER A 233 -13.46 4.94 -12.22
N ARG A 234 -13.10 5.82 -13.14
CA ARG A 234 -11.72 5.90 -13.69
C ARG A 234 -11.08 7.28 -13.56
N LEU A 235 -11.83 8.28 -13.14
CA LEU A 235 -11.35 9.66 -13.04
C LEU A 235 -11.62 10.22 -11.66
N ALA A 236 -10.60 10.79 -11.03
CA ALA A 236 -10.71 11.43 -9.72
C ALA A 236 -9.87 12.70 -9.64
N PHE A 237 -10.27 13.62 -8.76
CA PHE A 237 -9.41 14.67 -8.25
C PHE A 237 -8.69 14.18 -7.00
N VAL A 238 -7.42 14.52 -6.88
CA VAL A 238 -6.59 14.26 -5.70
C VAL A 238 -6.05 15.59 -5.22
N VAL A 239 -6.27 15.88 -3.95
CA VAL A 239 -5.65 17.02 -3.26
C VAL A 239 -4.84 16.45 -2.11
N SER A 240 -3.61 16.90 -1.96
CA SER A 240 -2.78 16.51 -0.82
C SER A 240 -1.93 17.67 -0.35
N GLY A 241 -1.53 17.64 0.92
CA GLY A 241 -0.66 18.65 1.46
C GLY A 241 -0.08 18.22 2.80
N GLY A 242 1.00 18.87 3.18
CA GLY A 242 1.66 18.61 4.44
C GLY A 242 3.15 18.88 4.43
N GLN A 243 3.80 18.29 5.41
CA GLN A 243 5.24 18.32 5.56
C GLN A 243 5.77 16.90 5.70
N SER A 244 6.60 16.47 4.74
CA SER A 244 7.34 15.21 4.82
C SER A 244 8.64 15.42 5.60
N PRO A 245 9.00 14.51 6.51
CA PRO A 245 10.32 14.52 7.13
C PRO A 245 11.39 14.22 6.09
N GLN A 246 12.61 14.65 6.35
CA GLN A 246 13.75 14.24 5.53
C GLN A 246 13.91 12.71 5.57
N ASP A 247 13.95 12.07 4.41
CA ASP A 247 14.25 10.63 4.31
C ASP A 247 15.69 10.46 3.84
N VAL A 248 16.60 10.32 4.79
CA VAL A 248 18.05 10.18 4.50
C VAL A 248 18.31 8.90 3.72
N VAL A 249 17.54 7.82 3.99
CA VAL A 249 17.71 6.52 3.32
C VAL A 249 17.45 6.66 1.82
N ARG A 250 16.41 7.38 1.45
CA ARG A 250 16.02 7.59 0.05
C ARG A 250 16.62 8.84 -0.56
N GLY A 251 17.30 9.67 0.22
CA GLY A 251 17.85 10.94 -0.23
C GLY A 251 16.80 12.04 -0.44
N VAL A 252 15.60 11.88 0.07
CA VAL A 252 14.52 12.85 -0.07
C VAL A 252 14.67 13.92 1.00
N PRO A 253 14.74 15.22 0.64
CA PRO A 253 14.84 16.31 1.60
C PRO A 253 13.52 16.49 2.38
N ARG A 254 13.58 17.27 3.45
CA ARG A 254 12.37 17.73 4.14
C ARG A 254 11.62 18.72 3.25
N ILE A 255 10.37 18.45 2.96
CA ILE A 255 9.57 19.23 2.01
C ILE A 255 8.22 19.56 2.65
N ARG A 256 7.78 20.81 2.54
CA ARG A 256 6.39 21.23 2.68
C ARG A 256 5.78 21.32 1.29
N TYR A 257 4.54 20.86 1.17
CA TYR A 257 3.90 20.86 -0.14
C TYR A 257 2.38 20.99 -0.03
N VAL A 258 1.79 21.53 -1.08
CA VAL A 258 0.38 21.44 -1.40
C VAL A 258 0.29 21.04 -2.86
N SER A 259 -0.52 20.05 -3.19
CA SER A 259 -0.68 19.54 -4.55
C SER A 259 -2.11 19.26 -4.91
N GLY A 260 -2.43 19.45 -6.19
CA GLY A 260 -3.68 19.05 -6.79
C GLY A 260 -3.40 18.27 -8.07
N ALA A 261 -4.09 17.16 -8.28
CA ALA A 261 -3.89 16.31 -9.45
C ALA A 261 -5.19 15.72 -9.98
N LEU A 262 -5.21 15.45 -11.27
CA LEU A 262 -6.20 14.61 -11.93
C LEU A 262 -5.66 13.19 -11.98
N ARG A 263 -6.37 12.24 -11.38
CA ARG A 263 -6.05 10.82 -11.39
C ARG A 263 -6.82 10.10 -12.48
N ILE A 264 -6.12 9.34 -13.29
CA ILE A 264 -6.68 8.45 -14.31
C ILE A 264 -6.35 7.02 -13.89
N ALA A 265 -7.37 6.23 -13.54
CA ALA A 265 -7.23 4.82 -13.18
C ALA A 265 -7.45 3.92 -14.40
N PHE A 266 -6.53 2.97 -14.63
CA PHE A 266 -6.66 2.01 -15.73
C PHE A 266 -7.71 0.94 -15.45
N GLN A 267 -7.93 0.59 -14.17
CA GLN A 267 -9.02 -0.27 -13.73
C GLN A 267 -10.10 0.59 -13.06
N PRO A 268 -11.38 0.23 -13.25
CA PRO A 268 -12.46 0.92 -12.56
C PRO A 268 -12.27 0.86 -11.05
N HIS A 269 -12.34 2.01 -10.39
CA HIS A 269 -12.43 2.06 -8.94
C HIS A 269 -13.84 1.66 -8.51
N VAL A 270 -13.90 0.72 -7.57
CA VAL A 270 -15.15 0.30 -6.95
C VAL A 270 -15.23 0.99 -5.59
N TRP A 271 -16.05 2.03 -5.50
CA TRP A 271 -16.27 2.73 -4.22
C TRP A 271 -17.23 1.98 -3.32
N ARG A 272 -17.00 2.09 -2.03
CA ARG A 272 -17.96 1.60 -1.04
C ARG A 272 -19.29 2.37 -1.21
N ALA A 273 -20.36 1.66 -1.54
CA ALA A 273 -21.68 2.26 -1.46
C ALA A 273 -21.96 2.64 0.01
N ILE A 274 -22.25 3.91 0.29
CA ILE A 274 -22.82 4.35 1.57
C ILE A 274 -24.31 3.92 1.59
N THR A 275 -24.60 2.70 1.27
CA THR A 275 -25.97 2.21 1.33
C THR A 275 -26.15 1.59 2.70
N PRO A 276 -27.12 2.08 3.50
CA PRO A 276 -27.57 1.28 4.64
C PRO A 276 -28.00 -0.07 4.05
N VAL A 277 -27.42 -1.12 4.58
CA VAL A 277 -27.62 -2.51 4.14
C VAL A 277 -29.14 -2.76 4.01
N ARG A 278 -29.67 -2.66 2.79
CA ARG A 278 -30.94 -3.30 2.49
C ARG A 278 -30.69 -4.80 2.63
N LYS A 279 -31.49 -5.46 3.44
CA LYS A 279 -31.43 -6.89 3.80
C LYS A 279 -31.65 -7.88 2.63
N SER A 280 -31.22 -7.57 1.43
CA SER A 280 -31.40 -8.40 0.23
C SER A 280 -30.09 -8.67 -0.49
N GLY A 281 -29.02 -8.96 0.25
CA GLY A 281 -27.80 -9.55 -0.28
C GLY A 281 -27.83 -11.06 -0.21
N PRO A 282 -26.89 -11.77 -0.86
CA PRO A 282 -26.82 -13.22 -0.79
C PRO A 282 -26.75 -13.67 0.67
N ASN A 283 -27.71 -14.50 1.09
CA ASN A 283 -27.63 -15.15 2.39
C ASN A 283 -26.48 -16.16 2.32
N LEU A 284 -25.44 -15.91 3.07
CA LEU A 284 -24.32 -16.84 3.19
C LEU A 284 -24.41 -17.52 4.55
N LEU A 285 -24.46 -18.84 4.53
CA LEU A 285 -24.38 -19.71 5.69
C LEU A 285 -23.04 -20.45 5.65
N ALA A 286 -22.27 -20.33 6.71
CA ALA A 286 -21.03 -21.07 6.87
C ALA A 286 -21.17 -22.08 8.02
N THR A 287 -20.80 -23.30 7.75
CA THR A 287 -20.78 -24.41 8.69
C THR A 287 -19.43 -25.10 8.65
N ARG A 288 -19.21 -26.09 9.53
CA ARG A 288 -17.98 -26.91 9.46
C ARG A 288 -17.87 -27.71 8.16
N ASP A 289 -19.01 -28.03 7.54
CA ASP A 289 -19.09 -28.90 6.36
C ASP A 289 -19.00 -28.09 5.06
N GLY A 290 -19.09 -26.77 5.12
CA GLY A 290 -18.94 -25.93 3.93
C GLY A 290 -19.61 -24.56 4.02
N ILE A 291 -19.72 -23.97 2.84
CA ILE A 291 -20.34 -22.66 2.61
C ILE A 291 -21.56 -22.84 1.71
N GLU A 292 -22.65 -22.24 2.08
CA GLU A 292 -23.84 -22.10 1.23
C GLU A 292 -24.11 -20.63 0.95
N ILE A 293 -24.37 -20.28 -0.31
CA ILE A 293 -24.68 -18.93 -0.74
C ILE A 293 -25.97 -18.95 -1.56
N HIS A 294 -26.98 -18.23 -1.12
CA HIS A 294 -28.22 -18.10 -1.90
C HIS A 294 -28.11 -16.92 -2.85
N LEU A 295 -28.07 -17.21 -4.16
CA LEU A 295 -27.93 -16.25 -5.27
C LEU A 295 -28.81 -16.67 -6.43
N ALA A 296 -29.98 -16.03 -6.57
CA ALA A 296 -30.86 -16.23 -7.69
C ALA A 296 -30.28 -15.59 -8.97
N GLY A 297 -30.44 -16.28 -10.10
CA GLY A 297 -30.08 -15.76 -11.41
C GLY A 297 -28.60 -15.84 -11.78
N ALA A 298 -27.71 -16.21 -10.88
CA ALA A 298 -26.30 -16.40 -11.20
C ALA A 298 -26.08 -17.66 -12.06
N THR A 299 -25.13 -17.58 -13.01
CA THR A 299 -24.70 -18.69 -13.86
C THR A 299 -23.39 -19.34 -13.41
N ASN A 300 -22.55 -18.58 -12.72
CA ASN A 300 -21.30 -19.05 -12.12
C ASN A 300 -21.00 -18.28 -10.83
N VAL A 301 -20.59 -18.98 -9.78
CA VAL A 301 -20.14 -18.37 -8.51
C VAL A 301 -18.84 -19.01 -8.09
N GLU A 302 -17.86 -18.16 -7.82
CA GLU A 302 -16.56 -18.59 -7.31
C GLU A 302 -16.31 -17.92 -5.96
N LEU A 303 -15.55 -18.59 -5.12
CA LEU A 303 -15.17 -18.11 -3.78
C LEU A 303 -13.67 -18.15 -3.63
N MET A 304 -13.08 -17.13 -3.06
CA MET A 304 -11.75 -17.13 -2.48
C MET A 304 -11.85 -16.85 -0.98
N ALA A 305 -11.14 -17.63 -0.19
CA ALA A 305 -11.14 -17.48 1.24
C ALA A 305 -9.80 -17.87 1.84
N ASP A 306 -9.63 -17.52 3.09
CA ASP A 306 -8.44 -17.92 3.82
C ASP A 306 -8.31 -19.45 3.99
N PHE A 307 -9.41 -20.19 4.01
CA PHE A 307 -9.41 -21.67 4.03
C PHE A 307 -9.27 -22.29 2.63
N THR A 308 -9.30 -21.52 1.55
CA THR A 308 -8.95 -21.96 0.19
C THR A 308 -7.55 -21.52 -0.22
N ASP A 309 -6.73 -21.04 0.72
CA ASP A 309 -5.41 -20.40 0.44
C ASP A 309 -5.52 -19.24 -0.55
N TRP A 310 -6.66 -18.55 -0.57
CA TRP A 310 -6.99 -17.48 -1.50
C TRP A 310 -6.96 -17.92 -2.98
N LEU A 311 -7.15 -19.21 -3.23
CA LEU A 311 -7.34 -19.73 -4.58
C LEU A 311 -8.83 -19.70 -4.93
N PRO A 312 -9.19 -19.30 -6.17
CA PRO A 312 -10.56 -19.36 -6.66
C PRO A 312 -11.06 -20.81 -6.66
N VAL A 313 -12.21 -21.03 -6.04
CA VAL A 313 -12.91 -22.31 -6.05
C VAL A 313 -14.32 -22.08 -6.57
N ALA A 314 -14.69 -22.79 -7.63
CA ALA A 314 -16.06 -22.75 -8.15
C ALA A 314 -17.00 -23.46 -7.19
N LEU A 315 -18.17 -22.83 -6.94
CA LEU A 315 -19.23 -23.43 -6.15
C LEU A 315 -20.15 -24.29 -7.02
N THR A 316 -20.69 -25.34 -6.44
CA THR A 316 -21.67 -26.20 -7.10
C THR A 316 -23.07 -25.62 -6.97
N LYS A 317 -23.80 -25.53 -8.08
CA LYS A 317 -25.17 -25.02 -8.12
C LYS A 317 -26.17 -26.08 -7.69
N ALA A 318 -27.04 -25.73 -6.74
CA ALA A 318 -28.16 -26.54 -6.28
C ALA A 318 -29.43 -25.67 -6.22
N GLY A 319 -30.15 -25.55 -7.33
CA GLY A 319 -31.24 -24.58 -7.48
C GLY A 319 -30.73 -23.13 -7.45
N ASP A 320 -31.27 -22.33 -6.52
CA ASP A 320 -30.81 -20.94 -6.28
C ASP A 320 -29.71 -20.84 -5.21
N THR A 321 -29.21 -21.99 -4.75
CA THR A 321 -28.16 -22.09 -3.73
C THR A 321 -26.87 -22.58 -4.37
N TRP A 322 -25.77 -21.96 -3.98
CA TRP A 322 -24.42 -22.32 -4.40
C TRP A 322 -23.65 -22.87 -3.22
N ARG A 323 -23.01 -24.03 -3.37
CA ARG A 323 -22.37 -24.77 -2.28
C ARG A 323 -20.89 -25.02 -2.52
N LEU A 324 -20.13 -24.90 -1.48
CA LEU A 324 -18.79 -25.43 -1.36
C LEU A 324 -18.79 -26.49 -0.25
N GLU A 325 -18.67 -27.73 -0.63
CA GLU A 325 -18.55 -28.85 0.31
C GLU A 325 -17.06 -29.01 0.68
N ARG A 326 -16.69 -28.50 1.84
CA ARG A 326 -15.32 -28.54 2.32
C ARG A 326 -15.31 -28.37 3.83
N VAL A 327 -14.58 -29.23 4.54
CA VAL A 327 -14.37 -29.10 5.98
C VAL A 327 -13.63 -27.79 6.27
N ILE A 328 -14.27 -26.91 7.05
CA ILE A 328 -13.74 -25.61 7.43
C ILE A 328 -13.49 -25.62 8.94
N ALA A 329 -12.32 -25.19 9.35
CA ALA A 329 -11.99 -25.13 10.78
C ALA A 329 -12.92 -24.14 11.50
N PRO A 330 -13.36 -24.41 12.74
CA PRO A 330 -14.09 -23.43 13.53
C PRO A 330 -13.30 -22.14 13.70
N GLY A 331 -13.99 -21.00 13.62
CA GLY A 331 -13.37 -19.70 13.80
C GLY A 331 -13.88 -18.64 12.85
N LEU A 332 -13.22 -17.49 12.85
CA LEU A 332 -13.53 -16.39 11.95
C LEU A 332 -12.67 -16.50 10.69
N HIS A 333 -13.33 -16.52 9.54
CA HIS A 333 -12.73 -16.65 8.22
C HIS A 333 -12.95 -15.41 7.39
N ARG A 334 -12.05 -15.17 6.44
CA ARG A 334 -12.11 -14.05 5.47
C ARG A 334 -12.42 -14.63 4.10
N LEU A 335 -13.36 -14.04 3.38
CA LEU A 335 -13.71 -14.47 2.04
C LEU A 335 -14.18 -13.33 1.14
N VAL A 336 -14.08 -13.58 -0.17
CA VAL A 336 -14.70 -12.79 -1.24
C VAL A 336 -15.35 -13.77 -2.23
N ILE A 337 -16.37 -13.28 -2.95
CA ILE A 337 -17.02 -14.04 -4.02
C ILE A 337 -16.90 -13.30 -5.35
N ARG A 338 -16.96 -14.07 -6.43
CA ARG A 338 -17.08 -13.58 -7.79
C ARG A 338 -18.30 -14.21 -8.44
N VAL A 339 -19.18 -13.39 -9.01
CA VAL A 339 -20.42 -13.82 -9.66
C VAL A 339 -20.27 -13.55 -11.15
N ASP A 340 -20.53 -14.54 -12.00
CA ASP A 340 -20.57 -14.47 -13.46
C ASP A 340 -19.31 -13.83 -14.06
N GLY A 341 -18.13 -14.13 -13.52
CA GLY A 341 -16.86 -13.58 -13.99
C GLY A 341 -16.62 -12.10 -13.66
N GLY A 342 -17.48 -11.47 -12.86
CA GLY A 342 -17.36 -10.07 -12.43
C GLY A 342 -16.18 -9.80 -11.50
N ALA A 343 -16.23 -8.69 -10.76
CA ALA A 343 -15.20 -8.36 -9.77
C ALA A 343 -15.32 -9.23 -8.51
N TRP A 344 -14.20 -9.48 -7.83
CA TRP A 344 -14.18 -10.07 -6.50
C TRP A 344 -14.74 -9.08 -5.49
N THR A 345 -15.79 -9.45 -4.77
CA THR A 345 -16.48 -8.59 -3.82
C THR A 345 -16.80 -9.33 -2.53
N ALA A 346 -16.82 -8.61 -1.43
CA ALA A 346 -17.37 -9.13 -0.18
C ALA A 346 -18.89 -9.22 -0.31
N PRO A 347 -19.54 -10.32 0.09
CA PRO A 347 -21.00 -10.40 0.19
C PRO A 347 -21.57 -9.27 1.05
N ALA A 348 -22.59 -8.57 0.53
CA ALA A 348 -23.07 -7.29 1.07
C ALA A 348 -23.74 -7.40 2.47
N ASN A 349 -24.16 -8.58 2.88
CA ASN A 349 -24.84 -8.83 4.16
C ASN A 349 -23.93 -9.33 5.28
N LEU A 350 -22.61 -9.44 5.02
CA LEU A 350 -21.65 -9.88 6.01
C LEU A 350 -20.85 -8.71 6.59
N PRO A 351 -20.40 -8.83 7.83
CA PRO A 351 -19.37 -7.92 8.35
C PRO A 351 -18.16 -7.93 7.42
N THR A 352 -17.57 -6.77 7.17
CA THR A 352 -16.40 -6.65 6.31
C THR A 352 -15.19 -6.15 7.08
N ALA A 353 -14.01 -6.60 6.69
CA ALA A 353 -12.74 -6.04 7.11
C ALA A 353 -11.97 -5.57 5.87
N THR A 354 -11.08 -4.62 6.06
CA THR A 354 -10.06 -4.32 5.05
C THR A 354 -8.92 -5.32 5.22
N ASP A 355 -8.54 -6.00 4.17
CA ASP A 355 -7.34 -6.84 4.21
C ASP A 355 -6.07 -5.95 4.24
N ASP A 356 -4.92 -6.58 4.47
CA ASP A 356 -3.63 -5.89 4.58
C ASP A 356 -3.21 -5.21 3.25
N LEU A 357 -3.97 -5.41 2.20
CA LEU A 357 -3.75 -4.92 0.84
C LEU A 357 -4.76 -3.83 0.45
N GLY A 358 -5.60 -3.40 1.40
CA GLY A 358 -6.67 -2.41 1.16
C GLY A 358 -7.88 -2.97 0.41
N GLY A 359 -7.94 -4.28 0.19
CA GLY A 359 -9.12 -4.98 -0.31
C GLY A 359 -10.20 -5.11 0.76
N VAL A 360 -11.46 -5.19 0.35
CA VAL A 360 -12.57 -5.46 1.28
C VAL A 360 -12.91 -6.94 1.24
N VAL A 361 -12.79 -7.60 2.37
CA VAL A 361 -13.14 -9.02 2.55
C VAL A 361 -14.30 -9.15 3.52
N ALA A 362 -15.16 -10.12 3.31
CA ALA A 362 -16.21 -10.47 4.27
C ALA A 362 -15.64 -11.31 5.41
N LEU A 363 -16.22 -11.15 6.58
CA LEU A 363 -15.92 -11.94 7.78
C LEU A 363 -17.04 -12.93 8.03
N VAL A 364 -16.70 -14.22 8.13
CA VAL A 364 -17.64 -15.32 8.33
C VAL A 364 -17.22 -16.15 9.54
N GLY A 365 -18.13 -16.30 10.49
CA GLY A 365 -17.94 -17.20 11.63
C GLY A 365 -18.35 -18.63 11.26
N VAL A 366 -17.46 -19.58 11.47
CA VAL A 366 -17.75 -21.03 11.41
C VAL A 366 -17.81 -21.55 12.83
N PRO A 367 -18.94 -22.15 13.26
CA PRO A 367 -19.13 -22.60 14.63
C PRO A 367 -18.21 -23.75 15.07
#